data_8495eada12c10ceee5be5442aa91db16
#
_entry.id   8495eada12c10ceee5be5442aa91db16
#
_cell.length_a   1.000
_cell.length_b   1.000
_cell.length_c   1.000
_cell.angle_alpha   90.00
_cell.angle_beta   90.00
_cell.angle_gamma   90.00
#
_symmetry.space_group_name_H-M   'P 1'
#
loop_
_entity.id
_entity.type
_entity.pdbx_description
1 polymer ?
#
loop_
_entity_poly.entity_id
_entity_poly.type
_entity_poly.pdbx_seq_one_letter_code
_entity_poly.pdbx_strand_id
1 'polypeptide(L)'
;LFCFLLPVISLIAAYLSQAPSPSLSIGLYKEKETGTALTSSDAALIDNIFSTLSKTNTNGSYTFQIYSDKNTMLNQVANNQIDCAYIFPSDLHTKLLKNNYKNCITCYRSPSTLMAELSRETIFAVLFYEIGNDIALDYMKEACIFSSAQQKALQDFSVLYENYKTSNKVFSID
;
A
#
# COMPACT_ATOMS: atom_id res chain seq x y z
N LEU A 1 -33.58 6.06 41.86
CA LEU A 1 -33.40 5.37 40.55
C LEU A 1 -32.26 6.00 39.73
N PHE A 2 -32.15 7.32 39.67
CA PHE A 2 -31.11 8.06 38.92
C PHE A 2 -29.69 7.78 39.40
N CYS A 3 -29.45 7.56 40.68
CA CYS A 3 -28.11 7.30 41.23
C CYS A 3 -27.47 6.01 40.80
N PHE A 4 -28.24 5.02 40.31
CA PHE A 4 -27.70 3.77 39.77
C PHE A 4 -27.48 3.81 38.25
N LEU A 5 -28.16 4.69 37.52
CA LEU A 5 -28.05 4.81 36.08
C LEU A 5 -26.69 5.40 35.64
N LEU A 6 -26.20 6.41 36.33
CA LEU A 6 -24.94 7.07 36.05
C LEU A 6 -23.71 6.12 36.12
N PRO A 7 -23.53 5.31 37.20
CA PRO A 7 -22.41 4.38 37.23
C PRO A 7 -22.53 3.26 36.20
N VAL A 8 -23.74 2.82 35.84
CA VAL A 8 -23.96 1.81 34.79
C VAL A 8 -23.58 2.37 33.41
N ILE A 9 -24.00 3.59 33.08
CA ILE A 9 -23.64 4.27 31.85
C ILE A 9 -22.13 4.50 31.78
N SER A 10 -21.50 4.92 32.89
CA SER A 10 -20.03 5.10 32.95
C SER A 10 -19.28 3.79 32.76
N LEU A 11 -19.77 2.67 33.31
CA LEU A 11 -19.19 1.34 33.13
C LEU A 11 -19.30 0.85 31.68
N ILE A 12 -20.45 1.08 31.05
CA ILE A 12 -20.68 0.74 29.63
C ILE A 12 -19.76 1.60 28.73
N ALA A 13 -19.66 2.90 29.01
CA ALA A 13 -18.79 3.81 28.29
C ALA A 13 -17.30 3.40 28.44
N ALA A 14 -16.87 3.04 29.66
CA ALA A 14 -15.51 2.53 29.90
C ALA A 14 -15.23 1.20 29.19
N TYR A 15 -16.22 0.30 29.14
CA TYR A 15 -16.12 -0.96 28.44
C TYR A 15 -16.03 -0.76 26.91
N LEU A 16 -16.85 0.13 26.36
CA LEU A 16 -16.83 0.48 24.93
C LEU A 16 -15.54 1.22 24.52
N SER A 17 -14.96 2.01 25.42
CA SER A 17 -13.68 2.69 25.15
C SER A 17 -12.46 1.77 25.21
N GLN A 18 -12.58 0.58 25.80
CA GLN A 18 -11.55 -0.47 25.81
C GLN A 18 -11.70 -1.47 24.67
N ALA A 19 -12.79 -1.40 23.89
CA ALA A 19 -12.92 -2.23 22.70
C ALA A 19 -11.79 -1.85 21.71
N PRO A 20 -11.00 -2.82 21.25
CA PRO A 20 -9.98 -2.54 20.22
C PRO A 20 -10.69 -1.87 19.05
N SER A 21 -10.12 -0.76 18.57
CA SER A 21 -10.62 -0.12 17.35
C SER A 21 -10.67 -1.16 16.24
N PRO A 22 -11.77 -1.26 15.47
CA PRO A 22 -11.88 -2.24 14.41
C PRO A 22 -10.74 -2.01 13.41
N SER A 23 -9.80 -2.94 13.36
CA SER A 23 -8.71 -2.91 12.38
C SER A 23 -9.17 -3.58 11.11
N LEU A 24 -8.96 -2.93 9.97
CA LEU A 24 -9.22 -3.49 8.65
C LEU A 24 -8.17 -4.55 8.31
N SER A 25 -8.58 -5.78 8.05
CA SER A 25 -7.70 -6.88 7.72
C SER A 25 -7.53 -7.00 6.21
N ILE A 26 -6.30 -6.87 5.71
CA ILE A 26 -5.98 -6.74 4.29
C ILE A 26 -5.00 -7.82 3.86
N GLY A 27 -5.40 -8.62 2.87
CA GLY A 27 -4.53 -9.60 2.22
C GLY A 27 -3.70 -8.98 1.09
N LEU A 28 -2.41 -9.30 1.05
CA LEU A 28 -1.50 -8.91 -0.02
C LEU A 28 -0.96 -10.15 -0.71
N TYR A 29 -1.02 -10.18 -2.03
CA TYR A 29 -0.50 -11.29 -2.83
C TYR A 29 0.27 -10.77 -4.04
N LYS A 30 1.47 -11.32 -4.25
CA LYS A 30 2.30 -11.08 -5.44
C LYS A 30 2.07 -12.21 -6.43
N GLU A 31 1.63 -11.91 -7.64
CA GLU A 31 1.47 -12.92 -8.68
C GLU A 31 2.81 -13.57 -9.03
N LYS A 32 2.76 -14.90 -9.20
CA LYS A 32 3.92 -15.65 -9.67
C LYS A 32 4.16 -15.37 -11.14
N GLU A 33 5.41 -15.44 -11.54
CA GLU A 33 5.83 -15.21 -12.90
C GLU A 33 5.13 -16.16 -13.89
N THR A 34 4.56 -15.60 -14.93
CA THR A 34 4.05 -16.35 -16.08
C THR A 34 4.84 -15.93 -17.32
N GLY A 35 6.01 -16.51 -17.51
CA GLY A 35 6.69 -16.56 -18.82
C GLY A 35 7.36 -15.30 -19.37
N THR A 36 7.32 -14.17 -18.68
CA THR A 36 8.04 -12.94 -19.09
C THR A 36 9.24 -12.74 -18.18
N ALA A 37 10.42 -12.46 -18.77
CA ALA A 37 11.61 -12.14 -17.98
C ALA A 37 11.34 -10.89 -17.14
N LEU A 38 11.16 -11.06 -15.82
CA LEU A 38 11.03 -9.97 -14.87
C LEU A 38 12.33 -9.19 -14.80
N THR A 39 12.21 -7.89 -14.72
CA THR A 39 13.33 -7.05 -14.32
C THR A 39 13.53 -7.16 -12.79
N SER A 40 14.77 -7.02 -12.34
CA SER A 40 15.05 -6.94 -10.89
C SER A 40 14.24 -5.83 -10.20
N SER A 41 13.91 -4.77 -10.93
CA SER A 41 13.11 -3.64 -10.46
C SER A 41 11.64 -4.00 -10.20
N ASP A 42 11.04 -4.90 -11.00
CA ASP A 42 9.66 -5.37 -10.79
C ASP A 42 9.52 -6.10 -9.45
N ALA A 43 10.47 -6.99 -9.16
CA ALA A 43 10.47 -7.73 -7.90
C ALA A 43 10.70 -6.79 -6.69
N ALA A 44 11.70 -5.91 -6.81
CA ALA A 44 12.09 -4.98 -5.75
C ALA A 44 10.96 -4.01 -5.39
N LEU A 45 10.23 -3.47 -6.37
CA LEU A 45 9.12 -2.54 -6.13
C LEU A 45 8.04 -3.18 -5.24
N ILE A 46 7.60 -4.39 -5.58
CA ILE A 46 6.53 -5.06 -4.81
C ILE A 46 7.00 -5.39 -3.38
N ASP A 47 8.25 -5.85 -3.24
CA ASP A 47 8.82 -6.18 -1.94
C ASP A 47 8.96 -4.92 -1.06
N ASN A 48 9.33 -3.78 -1.65
CA ASN A 48 9.38 -2.49 -0.97
C ASN A 48 7.98 -2.02 -0.54
N ILE A 49 6.98 -2.11 -1.43
CA ILE A 49 5.58 -1.78 -1.10
C ILE A 49 5.12 -2.62 0.08
N PHE A 50 5.32 -3.95 0.06
CA PHE A 50 4.90 -4.83 1.15
C PHE A 50 5.61 -4.51 2.46
N SER A 51 6.90 -4.23 2.41
CA SER A 51 7.69 -3.79 3.58
C SER A 51 7.17 -2.47 4.16
N THR A 52 6.87 -1.49 3.30
CA THR A 52 6.38 -0.18 3.71
C THR A 52 4.98 -0.29 4.30
N LEU A 53 4.06 -1.02 3.68
CA LEU A 53 2.72 -1.28 4.21
C LEU A 53 2.76 -1.97 5.57
N SER A 54 3.64 -2.97 5.74
CA SER A 54 3.79 -3.67 7.03
C SER A 54 4.30 -2.76 8.14
N LYS A 55 5.09 -1.73 7.82
CA LYS A 55 5.59 -0.73 8.78
C LYS A 55 4.55 0.36 9.09
N THR A 56 3.68 0.68 8.15
CA THR A 56 2.65 1.73 8.30
C THR A 56 1.55 1.35 9.31
N ASN A 57 1.49 0.08 9.73
CA ASN A 57 0.53 -0.45 10.70
C ASN A 57 0.72 0.05 12.15
N THR A 58 1.38 1.18 12.37
CA THR A 58 1.69 1.67 13.72
C THR A 58 0.47 2.14 14.52
N ASN A 59 -0.64 2.48 13.87
CA ASN A 59 -1.84 3.03 14.51
C ASN A 59 -2.99 2.02 14.69
N GLY A 60 -2.76 0.74 14.34
CA GLY A 60 -3.76 -0.32 14.55
C GLY A 60 -5.01 -0.26 13.64
N SER A 61 -5.08 0.71 12.71
CA SER A 61 -6.23 0.86 11.79
C SER A 61 -6.26 -0.18 10.69
N TYR A 62 -5.10 -0.73 10.31
CA TYR A 62 -4.93 -1.74 9.26
C TYR A 62 -4.08 -2.88 9.76
N THR A 63 -4.39 -4.09 9.30
CA THR A 63 -3.54 -5.27 9.47
C THR A 63 -3.26 -5.87 8.11
N PHE A 64 -2.01 -5.78 7.64
CA PHE A 64 -1.59 -6.33 6.36
C PHE A 64 -1.04 -7.74 6.54
N GLN A 65 -1.53 -8.70 5.75
CA GLN A 65 -1.11 -10.09 5.74
C GLN A 65 -0.63 -10.48 4.35
N ILE A 66 0.59 -11.01 4.25
CA ILE A 66 1.18 -11.44 2.97
C ILE A 66 0.86 -12.92 2.77
N TYR A 67 0.29 -13.24 1.60
CA TYR A 67 -0.11 -14.59 1.23
C TYR A 67 0.81 -15.17 0.15
N SER A 68 1.15 -16.44 0.30
CA SER A 68 1.89 -17.21 -0.71
C SER A 68 0.98 -17.94 -1.71
N ASP A 69 -0.32 -18.10 -1.35
CA ASP A 69 -1.32 -18.73 -2.18
C ASP A 69 -2.55 -17.84 -2.39
N LYS A 70 -2.85 -17.57 -3.68
CA LYS A 70 -3.96 -16.72 -4.10
C LYS A 70 -5.32 -17.28 -3.68
N ASN A 71 -5.51 -18.59 -3.84
CA ASN A 71 -6.81 -19.20 -3.57
C ASN A 71 -7.14 -19.16 -2.09
N THR A 72 -6.17 -19.44 -1.23
CA THR A 72 -6.32 -19.33 0.23
C THR A 72 -6.73 -17.89 0.61
N MET A 73 -6.06 -16.89 0.07
CA MET A 73 -6.39 -15.48 0.33
C MET A 73 -7.82 -15.15 -0.14
N LEU A 74 -8.20 -15.52 -1.36
CA LEU A 74 -9.53 -15.25 -1.90
C LEU A 74 -10.64 -15.97 -1.12
N ASN A 75 -10.40 -17.19 -0.66
CA ASN A 75 -11.33 -17.92 0.19
C ASN A 75 -11.54 -17.21 1.54
N GLN A 76 -10.49 -16.61 2.11
CA GLN A 76 -10.62 -15.84 3.34
C GLN A 76 -11.44 -14.55 3.14
N VAL A 77 -11.29 -13.86 2.00
CA VAL A 77 -12.18 -12.74 1.64
C VAL A 77 -13.63 -13.20 1.52
N ALA A 78 -13.88 -14.31 0.79
CA ALA A 78 -15.22 -14.83 0.58
C ALA A 78 -15.90 -15.25 1.89
N ASN A 79 -15.12 -15.73 2.86
CA ASN A 79 -15.60 -16.16 4.18
C ASN A 79 -15.60 -15.01 5.22
N ASN A 80 -15.37 -13.76 4.82
CA ASN A 80 -15.29 -12.59 5.70
C ASN A 80 -14.23 -12.72 6.82
N GLN A 81 -13.16 -13.49 6.59
CA GLN A 81 -12.03 -13.62 7.52
C GLN A 81 -11.03 -12.48 7.36
N ILE A 82 -10.94 -11.93 6.15
CA ILE A 82 -10.26 -10.66 5.84
C ILE A 82 -11.21 -9.76 5.06
N ASP A 83 -11.06 -8.47 5.21
CA ASP A 83 -11.96 -7.46 4.64
C ASP A 83 -11.76 -7.26 3.15
N CYS A 84 -10.52 -7.23 2.71
CA CYS A 84 -10.17 -7.11 1.30
C CYS A 84 -8.81 -7.73 1.00
N ALA A 85 -8.54 -7.95 -0.28
CA ALA A 85 -7.28 -8.49 -0.76
C ALA A 85 -6.81 -7.75 -2.02
N TYR A 86 -5.51 -7.50 -2.09
CA TYR A 86 -4.86 -6.87 -3.23
C TYR A 86 -3.89 -7.82 -3.90
N ILE A 87 -4.04 -7.93 -5.21
CA ILE A 87 -3.19 -8.75 -6.07
C ILE A 87 -2.30 -7.83 -6.89
N PHE A 88 -1.00 -7.98 -6.71
CA PHE A 88 0.04 -7.23 -7.40
C PHE A 88 0.59 -8.10 -8.53
N PRO A 89 0.48 -7.66 -9.80
CA PRO A 89 1.06 -8.38 -10.92
C PRO A 89 2.58 -8.36 -10.84
N SER A 90 3.22 -9.41 -11.30
CA SER A 90 4.67 -9.55 -11.25
C SER A 90 5.44 -8.48 -12.05
N ASP A 91 4.82 -7.91 -13.09
CA ASP A 91 5.37 -6.87 -13.99
C ASP A 91 4.88 -5.44 -13.65
N LEU A 92 4.54 -5.18 -12.39
CA LEU A 92 3.93 -3.93 -11.94
C LEU A 92 4.77 -2.69 -12.30
N HIS A 93 6.07 -2.70 -12.01
CA HIS A 93 6.98 -1.59 -12.30
C HIS A 93 7.02 -1.28 -13.80
N THR A 94 7.21 -2.31 -14.61
CA THR A 94 7.23 -2.19 -16.06
C THR A 94 5.92 -1.64 -16.63
N LYS A 95 4.77 -2.06 -16.10
CA LYS A 95 3.45 -1.53 -16.49
C LYS A 95 3.31 -0.06 -16.17
N LEU A 96 3.73 0.36 -14.97
CA LEU A 96 3.59 1.74 -14.54
C LEU A 96 4.48 2.69 -15.35
N LEU A 97 5.71 2.32 -15.66
CA LEU A 97 6.59 3.11 -16.53
C LEU A 97 6.08 3.22 -17.97
N LYS A 98 5.35 2.22 -18.46
CA LYS A 98 4.69 2.29 -19.78
C LYS A 98 3.35 3.03 -19.77
N ASN A 99 3.04 3.77 -18.72
CA ASN A 99 1.78 4.50 -18.55
C ASN A 99 0.52 3.59 -18.63
N ASN A 100 0.69 2.29 -18.34
CA ASN A 100 -0.41 1.34 -18.36
C ASN A 100 -1.00 1.19 -16.94
N TYR A 101 -1.75 2.19 -16.51
CA TYR A 101 -2.34 2.25 -15.17
C TYR A 101 -3.64 1.46 -15.02
N LYS A 102 -4.25 1.01 -16.11
CA LYS A 102 -5.50 0.24 -16.04
C LYS A 102 -5.24 -1.13 -15.45
N ASN A 103 -5.99 -1.47 -14.41
CA ASN A 103 -5.93 -2.78 -13.74
C ASN A 103 -4.52 -3.16 -13.28
N CYS A 104 -3.69 -2.17 -12.91
CA CYS A 104 -2.33 -2.43 -12.43
C CYS A 104 -2.32 -3.17 -11.09
N ILE A 105 -3.35 -3.02 -10.26
CA ILE A 105 -3.56 -3.76 -9.02
C ILE A 105 -5.02 -4.19 -8.98
N THR A 106 -5.27 -5.47 -8.67
CA THR A 106 -6.64 -6.00 -8.56
C THR A 106 -7.04 -6.05 -7.09
N CYS A 107 -8.20 -5.47 -6.75
CA CYS A 107 -8.76 -5.51 -5.41
C CYS A 107 -9.98 -6.44 -5.37
N TYR A 108 -9.99 -7.37 -4.43
CA TYR A 108 -11.13 -8.18 -4.04
C TYR A 108 -11.59 -7.74 -2.66
N ARG A 109 -12.88 -7.52 -2.49
CA ARG A 109 -13.45 -7.07 -1.23
C ARG A 109 -14.54 -8.02 -0.74
N SER A 110 -14.64 -8.17 0.58
CA SER A 110 -15.79 -8.82 1.20
C SER A 110 -17.07 -7.99 1.00
N PRO A 111 -18.22 -8.60 0.76
CA PRO A 111 -19.49 -7.90 0.62
C PRO A 111 -19.89 -7.06 1.85
N SER A 112 -19.39 -7.42 3.03
CA SER A 112 -19.67 -6.76 4.30
C SER A 112 -18.80 -5.52 4.57
N THR A 113 -17.74 -5.30 3.80
CA THR A 113 -16.75 -4.24 4.07
C THR A 113 -17.12 -2.93 3.40
N LEU A 114 -17.38 -1.90 4.22
CA LEU A 114 -17.58 -0.51 3.77
C LEU A 114 -16.26 0.28 3.66
N MET A 115 -15.19 -0.19 4.31
CA MET A 115 -13.93 0.55 4.47
C MET A 115 -12.84 0.19 3.45
N ALA A 116 -13.16 -0.63 2.45
CA ALA A 116 -12.17 -1.04 1.42
C ALA A 116 -11.59 0.16 0.63
N GLU A 117 -12.34 1.26 0.49
CA GLU A 117 -11.87 2.46 -0.21
C GLU A 117 -10.72 3.15 0.54
N LEU A 118 -10.75 3.17 1.88
CA LEU A 118 -9.66 3.75 2.69
C LEU A 118 -8.36 2.94 2.51
N SER A 119 -8.46 1.62 2.46
CA SER A 119 -7.28 0.78 2.21
C SER A 119 -6.70 1.01 0.82
N ARG A 120 -7.55 1.29 -0.18
CA ARG A 120 -7.11 1.61 -1.54
C ARG A 120 -6.27 2.88 -1.57
N GLU A 121 -6.68 3.94 -0.90
CA GLU A 121 -5.91 5.18 -0.81
C GLU A 121 -4.53 4.94 -0.19
N THR A 122 -4.46 4.17 0.90
CA THR A 122 -3.20 3.81 1.55
C THR A 122 -2.29 3.01 0.61
N ILE A 123 -2.82 2.01 -0.09
CA ILE A 123 -2.05 1.20 -1.06
C ILE A 123 -1.50 2.08 -2.20
N PHE A 124 -2.33 2.97 -2.77
CA PHE A 124 -1.88 3.87 -3.83
C PHE A 124 -0.89 4.92 -3.34
N ALA A 125 -1.06 5.45 -2.13
CA ALA A 125 -0.10 6.39 -1.55
C ALA A 125 1.29 5.74 -1.42
N VAL A 126 1.37 4.51 -0.89
CA VAL A 126 2.62 3.77 -0.79
C VAL A 126 3.17 3.41 -2.16
N LEU A 127 2.32 3.01 -3.12
CA LEU A 127 2.75 2.74 -4.49
C LEU A 127 3.43 3.96 -5.11
N PHE A 128 2.80 5.13 -5.07
CA PHE A 128 3.39 6.36 -5.63
C PHE A 128 4.63 6.81 -4.87
N TYR A 129 4.67 6.60 -3.57
CA TYR A 129 5.86 6.87 -2.77
C TYR A 129 7.06 6.00 -3.21
N GLU A 130 6.84 4.73 -3.52
CA GLU A 130 7.92 3.82 -3.92
C GLU A 130 8.36 4.00 -5.39
N ILE A 131 7.45 4.34 -6.31
CA ILE A 131 7.77 4.42 -7.75
C ILE A 131 7.95 5.88 -8.24
N GLY A 132 7.61 6.88 -7.44
CA GLY A 132 7.59 8.27 -7.90
C GLY A 132 8.91 8.78 -8.47
N ASN A 133 10.05 8.36 -7.89
CA ASN A 133 11.37 8.69 -8.42
C ASN A 133 11.56 8.13 -9.83
N ASP A 134 11.22 6.87 -10.05
CA ASP A 134 11.44 6.19 -11.33
C ASP A 134 10.57 6.78 -12.44
N ILE A 135 9.30 7.11 -12.12
CA ILE A 135 8.40 7.81 -13.05
C ILE A 135 8.96 9.18 -13.41
N ALA A 136 9.42 9.97 -12.42
CA ALA A 136 9.96 11.29 -12.66
C ALA A 136 11.25 11.24 -13.50
N LEU A 137 12.14 10.28 -13.20
CA LEU A 137 13.37 10.07 -13.98
C LEU A 137 13.08 9.63 -15.41
N ASP A 138 12.12 8.74 -15.61
CA ASP A 138 11.73 8.26 -16.93
C ASP A 138 11.17 9.40 -17.78
N TYR A 139 10.27 10.20 -17.21
CA TYR A 139 9.74 11.39 -17.85
C TYR A 139 10.83 12.41 -18.20
N MET A 140 11.78 12.67 -17.28
CA MET A 140 12.88 13.59 -17.55
C MET A 140 13.80 13.06 -18.63
N LYS A 141 14.04 11.74 -18.72
CA LYS A 141 14.82 11.12 -19.78
C LYS A 141 14.17 11.29 -21.15
N GLU A 142 12.87 11.15 -21.24
CA GLU A 142 12.15 11.36 -22.50
C GLU A 142 12.12 12.85 -22.92
N ALA A 143 12.01 13.77 -21.97
CA ALA A 143 11.90 15.21 -22.24
C ALA A 143 13.25 15.88 -22.58
N CYS A 144 14.38 15.26 -22.22
CA CYS A 144 15.70 15.88 -22.33
C CYS A 144 16.59 15.20 -23.38
N ILE A 145 17.04 15.95 -24.37
CA ILE A 145 18.15 15.56 -25.27
C ILE A 145 19.45 15.74 -24.49
N PHE A 146 20.11 14.65 -24.12
CA PHE A 146 21.14 14.60 -23.09
C PHE A 146 22.42 15.38 -23.43
N SER A 147 22.73 16.38 -22.59
CA SER A 147 24.09 16.89 -22.36
C SER A 147 24.65 16.31 -21.05
N SER A 148 25.99 16.35 -20.87
CA SER A 148 26.64 15.91 -19.62
C SER A 148 26.14 16.62 -18.36
N ALA A 149 25.70 17.88 -18.47
CA ALA A 149 25.10 18.65 -17.39
C ALA A 149 23.74 18.07 -16.97
N GLN A 150 22.98 17.51 -17.90
CA GLN A 150 21.68 16.90 -17.62
C GLN A 150 21.79 15.55 -16.91
N GLN A 151 22.82 14.75 -17.23
CA GLN A 151 23.10 13.51 -16.49
C GLN A 151 23.38 13.78 -15.03
N LYS A 152 24.14 14.84 -14.73
CA LYS A 152 24.40 15.27 -13.35
C LYS A 152 23.10 15.70 -12.67
N ALA A 153 22.26 16.49 -13.34
CA ALA A 153 20.97 16.93 -12.80
C ALA A 153 20.04 15.76 -12.47
N LEU A 154 20.02 14.69 -13.28
CA LEU A 154 19.25 13.48 -12.99
C LEU A 154 19.76 12.74 -11.74
N GLN A 155 21.10 12.66 -11.56
CA GLN A 155 21.68 12.08 -10.37
C GLN A 155 21.38 12.91 -9.13
N ASP A 156 21.54 14.23 -9.22
CA ASP A 156 21.25 15.17 -8.13
C ASP A 156 19.75 15.09 -7.74
N PHE A 157 18.84 14.96 -8.71
CA PHE A 157 17.42 14.78 -8.46
C PHE A 157 17.14 13.49 -7.69
N SER A 158 17.71 12.36 -8.11
CA SER A 158 17.52 11.07 -7.41
C SER A 158 17.99 11.15 -5.96
N VAL A 159 19.15 11.76 -5.71
CA VAL A 159 19.69 11.96 -4.35
C VAL A 159 18.76 12.85 -3.52
N LEU A 160 18.27 13.95 -4.10
CA LEU A 160 17.33 14.84 -3.42
C LEU A 160 16.00 14.13 -3.12
N TYR A 161 15.48 13.33 -4.04
CA TYR A 161 14.24 12.58 -3.85
C TYR A 161 14.38 11.56 -2.71
N GLU A 162 15.46 10.77 -2.68
CA GLU A 162 15.71 9.80 -1.61
C GLU A 162 15.93 10.49 -0.26
N ASN A 163 16.63 11.62 -0.22
CA ASN A 163 16.76 12.41 1.00
C ASN A 163 15.41 12.97 1.47
N TYR A 164 14.57 13.42 0.55
CA TYR A 164 13.23 13.88 0.86
C TYR A 164 12.36 12.72 1.38
N LYS A 165 12.42 11.56 0.74
CA LYS A 165 11.75 10.33 1.14
C LYS A 165 12.13 9.90 2.56
N THR A 166 13.41 10.03 2.92
CA THR A 166 13.90 9.63 4.24
C THR A 166 13.72 10.67 5.33
N SER A 167 13.76 11.97 5.00
CA SER A 167 13.72 13.06 5.96
C SER A 167 12.31 13.58 6.27
N ASN A 168 11.43 13.55 5.29
CA ASN A 168 10.05 14.00 5.45
C ASN A 168 9.13 12.80 5.64
N LYS A 169 8.45 12.76 6.78
CA LYS A 169 7.28 11.91 7.00
C LYS A 169 6.11 12.43 6.14
N VAL A 170 6.26 12.36 4.81
CA VAL A 170 5.27 12.88 3.85
C VAL A 170 3.94 12.15 3.97
N PHE A 171 3.96 10.98 4.58
CA PHE A 171 2.78 10.17 4.86
C PHE A 171 2.80 9.69 6.33
N SER A 172 2.90 10.61 7.30
CA SER A 172 2.40 10.31 8.62
C SER A 172 0.86 10.34 8.51
N ILE A 173 0.27 9.20 8.33
CA ILE A 173 -1.16 9.00 8.56
C ILE A 173 -1.29 9.00 10.08
N ASP A 174 -1.62 10.18 10.66
CA ASP A 174 -1.99 10.33 12.06
C ASP A 174 -3.38 9.73 12.30
#